data_7d818e70dd5151af228d9b8a73124294
#
_entry.id   7d818e70dd5151af228d9b8a73124294
#
_cell.length_a   1.000
_cell.length_b   1.000
_cell.length_c   1.000
_cell.angle_alpha   90.00
_cell.angle_beta   90.00
_cell.angle_gamma   90.00
#
_symmetry.space_group_name_H-M   'P 1'
#
loop_
_entity.id
_entity.type
_entity.pdbx_description
1 polymer ?
#
loop_
_entity_poly.entity_id
_entity_poly.type
_entity_poly.pdbx_seq_one_letter_code
_entity_poly.pdbx_strand_id
1 'polypeptide(L)'
;MCRQDEAGFPQKQLETAFLHSLRLLEQNREYLQMHLQPLKDARATQALEDMEQEAARLERTFRELMELSAPEEPVQKRPVDLCRLLAQLEGLRGEIDAQSSTKLTVDCGGLEQCLVWGDREMAEQICFHLLSNALRAAAPGGNIQVCLRQTGQDIRLTIEDDGCGLPEGEGWLENRRRFLGGAQAGLLLCRRYCRQLGWELALLPRTPQGVRAELTLPLPTRPFPIETTVEFRSQPSHPDEHSTTALQHQLRRELYLLTRRHAGN
;
A
#
# COMPACT_ATOMS: atom_id res chain seq x y z
N MET A 1 -41.31 14.67 21.97
CA MET A 1 -39.91 15.06 21.67
C MET A 1 -39.04 13.84 21.98
N CYS A 2 -39.03 12.87 21.04
CA CYS A 2 -38.21 11.66 21.14
C CYS A 2 -36.85 11.97 20.54
N ARG A 3 -35.82 11.98 21.38
CA ARG A 3 -34.45 11.87 20.92
C ARG A 3 -34.28 10.47 20.37
N GLN A 4 -34.13 10.34 19.07
CA GLN A 4 -33.55 9.17 18.47
C GLN A 4 -32.05 9.19 18.87
N ASP A 5 -31.68 8.35 19.84
CA ASP A 5 -30.31 7.93 20.06
C ASP A 5 -29.89 7.22 18.78
N GLU A 6 -29.15 7.92 17.91
CA GLU A 6 -28.32 7.30 16.89
C GLU A 6 -27.27 6.50 17.65
N ALA A 7 -27.60 5.25 17.95
CA ALA A 7 -26.64 4.26 18.41
C ALA A 7 -25.64 4.07 17.28
N GLY A 8 -24.55 4.83 17.31
CA GLY A 8 -23.41 4.65 16.40
C GLY A 8 -23.04 3.17 16.45
N PHE A 9 -23.04 2.55 15.30
CA PHE A 9 -22.67 1.13 15.16
C PHE A 9 -21.36 0.90 15.90
N PRO A 10 -21.25 -0.08 16.81
CA PRO A 10 -20.09 -0.25 17.66
C PRO A 10 -18.90 -0.76 16.83
N GLN A 11 -18.26 0.15 16.09
CA GLN A 11 -17.20 -0.10 15.14
C GLN A 11 -16.07 -0.97 15.72
N LYS A 12 -15.66 -0.67 16.96
CA LYS A 12 -14.63 -1.46 17.68
C LYS A 12 -15.08 -2.89 17.98
N GLN A 13 -16.35 -3.10 18.28
CA GLN A 13 -16.87 -4.44 18.55
C GLN A 13 -16.94 -5.27 17.27
N LEU A 14 -17.35 -4.66 16.15
CA LEU A 14 -17.36 -5.29 14.84
C LEU A 14 -15.94 -5.68 14.42
N GLU A 15 -14.97 -4.77 14.58
CA GLU A 15 -13.56 -5.02 14.29
C GLU A 15 -13.04 -6.20 15.12
N THR A 16 -13.29 -6.20 16.43
CA THR A 16 -12.87 -7.27 17.31
C THR A 16 -13.47 -8.61 16.93
N ALA A 17 -14.78 -8.64 16.63
CA ALA A 17 -15.49 -9.86 16.22
C ALA A 17 -14.97 -10.40 14.88
N PHE A 18 -14.72 -9.53 13.90
CA PHE A 18 -14.19 -9.91 12.60
C PHE A 18 -12.78 -10.47 12.70
N LEU A 19 -11.87 -9.76 13.40
CA LEU A 19 -10.49 -10.23 13.60
C LEU A 19 -10.44 -11.53 14.40
N HIS A 20 -11.35 -11.73 15.37
CA HIS A 20 -11.47 -12.99 16.08
C HIS A 20 -11.87 -14.13 15.15
N SER A 21 -12.86 -13.91 14.29
CA SER A 21 -13.32 -14.92 13.30
C SER A 21 -12.22 -15.27 12.30
N LEU A 22 -11.46 -14.28 11.81
CA LEU A 22 -10.31 -14.53 10.94
C LEU A 22 -9.25 -15.35 11.63
N ARG A 23 -8.91 -15.04 12.88
CA ARG A 23 -7.92 -15.80 13.65
C ARG A 23 -8.33 -17.25 13.83
N LEU A 24 -9.61 -17.51 14.06
CA LEU A 24 -10.13 -18.89 14.13
C LEU A 24 -10.01 -19.62 12.79
N LEU A 25 -10.25 -18.94 11.67
CA LEU A 25 -10.04 -19.51 10.35
C LEU A 25 -8.57 -19.85 10.10
N GLU A 26 -7.65 -18.96 10.48
CA GLU A 26 -6.20 -19.20 10.37
C GLU A 26 -5.77 -20.40 11.22
N GLN A 27 -6.22 -20.51 12.47
CA GLN A 27 -5.92 -21.64 13.35
C GLN A 27 -6.45 -22.97 12.80
N ASN A 28 -7.67 -22.99 12.26
CA ASN A 28 -8.24 -24.18 11.65
C ASN A 28 -7.47 -24.58 10.38
N ARG A 29 -7.05 -23.61 9.57
CA ARG A 29 -6.22 -23.84 8.38
C ARG A 29 -4.88 -24.46 8.78
N GLU A 30 -4.18 -23.92 9.79
CA GLU A 30 -2.92 -24.45 10.29
C GLU A 30 -3.08 -25.90 10.81
N TYR A 31 -4.16 -26.14 11.54
CA TYR A 31 -4.50 -27.50 11.99
C TYR A 31 -4.68 -28.46 10.83
N LEU A 32 -5.45 -28.08 9.81
CA LEU A 32 -5.64 -28.90 8.60
C LEU A 32 -4.34 -29.09 7.83
N GLN A 33 -3.50 -28.06 7.71
CA GLN A 33 -2.20 -28.15 7.05
C GLN A 33 -1.30 -29.19 7.72
N MET A 34 -1.20 -29.19 9.06
CA MET A 34 -0.41 -30.19 9.79
C MET A 34 -0.91 -31.62 9.56
N HIS A 35 -2.22 -31.82 9.45
CA HIS A 35 -2.81 -33.16 9.29
C HIS A 35 -2.83 -33.65 7.84
N LEU A 36 -2.92 -32.75 6.85
CA LEU A 36 -2.95 -33.08 5.44
C LEU A 36 -1.56 -33.17 4.80
N GLN A 37 -0.56 -32.48 5.38
CA GLN A 37 0.82 -32.49 4.88
C GLN A 37 1.40 -33.90 4.69
N PRO A 38 1.16 -34.89 5.61
CA PRO A 38 1.66 -36.25 5.42
C PRO A 38 1.03 -36.98 4.23
N LEU A 39 -0.17 -36.59 3.81
CA LEU A 39 -0.91 -37.22 2.71
C LEU A 39 -0.39 -36.82 1.33
N LYS A 40 0.44 -35.76 1.23
CA LYS A 40 0.99 -35.21 -0.03
C LYS A 40 -0.07 -34.97 -1.11
N ASP A 41 -1.29 -34.60 -0.70
CA ASP A 41 -2.36 -34.27 -1.61
C ASP A 41 -2.19 -32.84 -2.13
N ALA A 42 -1.78 -32.70 -3.39
CA ALA A 42 -1.55 -31.42 -4.03
C ALA A 42 -2.82 -30.55 -4.08
N ARG A 43 -4.01 -31.17 -4.23
CA ARG A 43 -5.28 -30.42 -4.24
C ARG A 43 -5.63 -29.87 -2.87
N ALA A 44 -5.39 -30.65 -1.81
CA ALA A 44 -5.60 -30.18 -0.44
C ALA A 44 -4.62 -29.06 -0.09
N THR A 45 -3.36 -29.18 -0.50
CA THR A 45 -2.35 -28.12 -0.32
C THR A 45 -2.77 -26.85 -1.02
N GLN A 46 -3.16 -26.92 -2.28
CA GLN A 46 -3.63 -25.78 -3.05
C GLN A 46 -4.86 -25.12 -2.41
N ALA A 47 -5.84 -25.91 -1.97
CA ALA A 47 -7.04 -25.37 -1.31
C ALA A 47 -6.71 -24.63 -0.02
N LEU A 48 -5.74 -25.11 0.77
CA LEU A 48 -5.28 -24.43 1.99
C LEU A 48 -4.55 -23.11 1.67
N GLU A 49 -3.76 -23.07 0.60
CA GLU A 49 -3.10 -21.86 0.13
C GLU A 49 -4.11 -20.82 -0.36
N ASP A 50 -5.12 -21.25 -1.13
CA ASP A 50 -6.21 -20.38 -1.59
C ASP A 50 -6.98 -19.78 -0.40
N MET A 51 -7.26 -20.59 0.64
CA MET A 51 -7.91 -20.12 1.87
C MET A 51 -7.06 -19.08 2.59
N GLU A 52 -5.75 -19.24 2.68
CA GLU A 52 -4.84 -18.27 3.28
C GLU A 52 -4.87 -16.93 2.53
N GLN A 53 -4.82 -16.99 1.20
CA GLN A 53 -4.87 -15.79 0.37
C GLN A 53 -6.19 -15.03 0.51
N GLU A 54 -7.33 -15.75 0.50
CA GLU A 54 -8.64 -15.11 0.66
C GLU A 54 -8.84 -14.55 2.07
N ALA A 55 -8.36 -15.23 3.12
CA ALA A 55 -8.41 -14.71 4.48
C ALA A 55 -7.61 -13.41 4.63
N ALA A 56 -6.39 -13.36 4.08
CA ALA A 56 -5.55 -12.16 4.10
C ALA A 56 -6.16 -11.02 3.28
N ARG A 57 -6.81 -11.35 2.14
CA ARG A 57 -7.53 -10.37 1.33
C ARG A 57 -8.73 -9.78 2.08
N LEU A 58 -9.50 -10.63 2.76
CA LEU A 58 -10.64 -10.20 3.58
C LEU A 58 -10.19 -9.30 4.73
N GLU A 59 -9.12 -9.69 5.45
CA GLU A 59 -8.55 -8.89 6.54
C GLU A 59 -8.18 -7.49 6.06
N ARG A 60 -7.44 -7.41 4.94
CA ARG A 60 -7.04 -6.13 4.38
C ARG A 60 -8.23 -5.29 3.97
N THR A 61 -9.15 -5.86 3.19
CA THR A 61 -10.36 -5.13 2.73
C THR A 61 -11.17 -4.62 3.90
N PHE A 62 -11.30 -5.42 4.96
CA PHE A 62 -12.01 -5.02 6.17
C PHE A 62 -11.30 -3.83 6.86
N ARG A 63 -9.98 -3.88 7.04
CA ARG A 63 -9.20 -2.78 7.62
C ARG A 63 -9.35 -1.49 6.81
N GLU A 64 -9.20 -1.58 5.49
CA GLU A 64 -9.38 -0.46 4.58
C GLU A 64 -10.80 0.16 4.70
N LEU A 65 -11.84 -0.66 4.78
CA LEU A 65 -13.22 -0.20 4.96
C LEU A 65 -13.45 0.45 6.33
N MET A 66 -12.89 -0.14 7.39
CA MET A 66 -12.97 0.43 8.74
C MET A 66 -12.30 1.81 8.79
N GLU A 67 -11.15 1.94 8.16
CA GLU A 67 -10.42 3.20 8.08
C GLU A 67 -11.16 4.24 7.23
N LEU A 68 -11.75 3.84 6.10
CA LEU A 68 -12.60 4.71 5.29
C LEU A 68 -13.86 5.18 6.03
N SER A 69 -14.37 4.36 6.96
CA SER A 69 -15.56 4.66 7.75
C SER A 69 -15.25 5.52 8.98
N ALA A 70 -13.98 5.58 9.40
CA ALA A 70 -13.57 6.39 10.54
C ALA A 70 -13.71 7.90 10.23
N PRO A 71 -14.09 8.74 11.21
CA PRO A 71 -14.12 10.18 11.00
C PRO A 71 -12.74 10.73 10.63
N GLU A 72 -12.72 11.76 9.79
CA GLU A 72 -11.47 12.42 9.43
C GLU A 72 -11.01 13.28 10.61
N GLU A 73 -9.86 12.95 11.17
CA GLU A 73 -9.22 13.77 12.20
C GLU A 73 -8.32 14.83 11.57
N PRO A 74 -8.13 15.99 12.23
CA PRO A 74 -7.21 17.03 11.76
C PRO A 74 -5.79 16.49 11.71
N VAL A 75 -5.17 16.54 10.52
CA VAL A 75 -3.79 16.08 10.33
C VAL A 75 -2.79 17.12 10.82
N GLN A 76 -1.89 16.72 11.71
CA GLN A 76 -0.75 17.52 12.10
C GLN A 76 0.39 17.32 11.11
N LYS A 77 0.45 18.18 10.08
CA LYS A 77 1.51 18.09 9.08
C LYS A 77 2.88 18.38 9.71
N ARG A 78 3.80 17.46 9.50
CA ARG A 78 5.20 17.50 9.90
C ARG A 78 6.11 17.38 8.69
N PRO A 79 7.40 17.73 8.81
CA PRO A 79 8.35 17.44 7.75
C PRO A 79 8.46 15.93 7.49
N VAL A 80 8.31 15.53 6.23
CA VAL A 80 8.47 14.14 5.76
C VAL A 80 9.53 14.15 4.67
N ASP A 81 10.55 13.29 4.79
CA ASP A 81 11.57 13.12 3.78
C ASP A 81 11.16 11.98 2.82
N LEU A 82 10.80 12.36 1.60
CA LEU A 82 10.41 11.40 0.57
C LEU A 82 11.58 10.55 0.07
N CYS A 83 12.80 11.09 0.01
CA CYS A 83 13.97 10.29 -0.37
C CYS A 83 14.19 9.14 0.61
N ARG A 84 14.05 9.42 1.91
CA ARG A 84 14.16 8.42 2.95
C ARG A 84 13.04 7.37 2.90
N LEU A 85 11.81 7.79 2.55
CA LEU A 85 10.70 6.87 2.36
C LEU A 85 10.97 5.95 1.16
N LEU A 86 11.48 6.48 0.05
CA LEU A 86 11.83 5.70 -1.13
C LEU A 86 13.03 4.78 -0.91
N ALA A 87 14.00 5.16 -0.07
CA ALA A 87 15.11 4.29 0.31
C ALA A 87 14.63 3.00 1.02
N GLN A 88 13.50 3.05 1.74
CA GLN A 88 12.89 1.85 2.33
C GLN A 88 12.35 0.90 1.26
N LEU A 89 11.81 1.43 0.16
CA LEU A 89 11.34 0.63 -0.98
C LEU A 89 12.51 0.02 -1.74
N GLU A 90 13.58 0.78 -1.95
CA GLU A 90 14.82 0.27 -2.55
C GLU A 90 15.41 -0.89 -1.74
N GLY A 91 15.34 -0.83 -0.41
CA GLY A 91 15.76 -1.92 0.48
C GLY A 91 14.98 -3.23 0.29
N LEU A 92 13.78 -3.18 -0.28
CA LEU A 92 12.95 -4.36 -0.60
C LEU A 92 13.15 -4.88 -2.03
N ARG A 93 13.90 -4.16 -2.87
CA ARG A 93 14.06 -4.49 -4.29
C ARG A 93 14.45 -5.94 -4.52
N GLY A 94 15.49 -6.41 -3.83
CA GLY A 94 15.96 -7.79 -3.98
C GLY A 94 14.91 -8.84 -3.60
N GLU A 95 14.09 -8.56 -2.58
CA GLU A 95 13.00 -9.44 -2.17
C GLU A 95 11.87 -9.43 -3.20
N ILE A 96 11.50 -8.26 -3.72
CA ILE A 96 10.47 -8.09 -4.75
C ILE A 96 10.90 -8.83 -6.04
N ASP A 97 12.11 -8.58 -6.51
CA ASP A 97 12.67 -9.21 -7.71
C ASP A 97 12.70 -10.74 -7.59
N ALA A 98 13.11 -11.26 -6.43
CA ALA A 98 13.21 -12.70 -6.20
C ALA A 98 11.86 -13.38 -6.02
N GLN A 99 10.91 -12.73 -5.35
CA GLN A 99 9.63 -13.34 -5.00
C GLN A 99 8.55 -13.16 -6.06
N SER A 100 8.43 -11.99 -6.67
CA SER A 100 7.38 -11.69 -7.65
C SER A 100 7.85 -11.84 -9.10
N SER A 101 9.13 -12.10 -9.33
CA SER A 101 9.77 -12.02 -10.65
C SER A 101 9.54 -10.67 -11.36
N THR A 102 9.21 -9.63 -10.59
CA THR A 102 8.93 -8.28 -11.08
C THR A 102 10.10 -7.38 -10.72
N LYS A 103 10.65 -6.67 -11.67
CA LYS A 103 11.78 -5.79 -11.46
C LYS A 103 11.32 -4.46 -10.88
N LEU A 104 11.76 -4.12 -9.66
CA LEU A 104 11.56 -2.80 -9.07
C LEU A 104 12.74 -1.90 -9.35
N THR A 105 12.47 -0.66 -9.79
CA THR A 105 13.47 0.40 -9.93
C THR A 105 13.00 1.62 -9.15
N VAL A 106 13.88 2.19 -8.30
CA VAL A 106 13.61 3.41 -7.54
C VAL A 106 14.61 4.48 -7.92
N ASP A 107 14.13 5.67 -8.27
CA ASP A 107 14.96 6.79 -8.71
C ASP A 107 14.51 8.09 -8.04
N CYS A 108 15.35 8.61 -7.16
CA CYS A 108 15.11 9.89 -6.46
C CYS A 108 15.56 11.12 -7.27
N GLY A 109 15.91 10.99 -8.56
CA GLY A 109 16.29 12.12 -9.40
C GLY A 109 17.57 12.84 -8.99
N GLY A 110 18.47 12.15 -8.32
CA GLY A 110 19.70 12.74 -7.80
C GLY A 110 19.49 13.62 -6.56
N LEU A 111 18.28 13.62 -5.98
CA LEU A 111 17.99 14.33 -4.74
C LEU A 111 18.54 13.53 -3.55
N GLU A 112 19.36 14.17 -2.72
CA GLU A 112 19.82 13.58 -1.45
C GLU A 112 18.73 13.65 -0.38
N GLN A 113 17.90 14.67 -0.43
CA GLN A 113 16.80 14.92 0.50
C GLN A 113 15.66 15.63 -0.21
N CYS A 114 14.42 15.24 0.11
CA CYS A 114 13.21 15.88 -0.39
C CYS A 114 12.18 16.00 0.72
N LEU A 115 12.19 17.16 1.42
CA LEU A 115 11.27 17.45 2.51
C LEU A 115 9.97 18.05 2.01
N VAL A 116 8.84 17.51 2.49
CA VAL A 116 7.50 18.02 2.25
C VAL A 116 6.74 18.15 3.57
N TRP A 117 5.73 19.03 3.60
CA TRP A 117 4.79 19.07 4.72
C TRP A 117 3.74 17.96 4.55
N GLY A 118 3.70 17.02 5.49
CA GLY A 118 2.79 15.88 5.41
C GLY A 118 2.65 15.15 6.74
N ASP A 119 2.07 13.99 6.66
CA ASP A 119 2.03 12.97 7.70
C ASP A 119 2.76 11.74 7.19
N ARG A 120 3.72 11.25 7.97
CA ARG A 120 4.59 10.15 7.54
C ARG A 120 3.81 8.85 7.35
N GLU A 121 2.90 8.55 8.26
CA GLU A 121 2.12 7.32 8.21
C GLU A 121 1.19 7.31 6.99
N MET A 122 0.52 8.43 6.73
CA MET A 122 -0.31 8.58 5.51
C MET A 122 0.53 8.46 4.24
N ALA A 123 1.73 9.06 4.20
CA ALA A 123 2.63 8.95 3.05
C ALA A 123 3.10 7.51 2.82
N GLU A 124 3.44 6.78 3.89
CA GLU A 124 3.79 5.36 3.84
C GLU A 124 2.61 4.52 3.34
N GLN A 125 1.39 4.77 3.82
CA GLN A 125 0.18 4.06 3.37
C GLN A 125 -0.15 4.33 1.90
N ILE A 126 -0.02 5.58 1.43
CA ILE A 126 -0.19 5.91 0.01
C ILE A 126 0.80 5.09 -0.84
N CYS A 127 2.08 5.12 -0.49
CA CYS A 127 3.11 4.36 -1.21
C CYS A 127 2.83 2.85 -1.17
N PHE A 128 2.42 2.31 -0.03
CA PHE A 128 2.04 0.91 0.12
C PHE A 128 0.91 0.51 -0.82
N HIS A 129 -0.19 1.25 -0.81
CA HIS A 129 -1.36 0.91 -1.64
C HIS A 129 -1.05 1.02 -3.14
N LEU A 130 -0.32 2.06 -3.55
CA LEU A 130 0.04 2.24 -4.95
C LEU A 130 1.02 1.17 -5.44
N LEU A 131 2.06 0.86 -4.65
CA LEU A 131 3.02 -0.20 -4.99
C LEU A 131 2.39 -1.59 -4.96
N SER A 132 1.54 -1.89 -3.97
CA SER A 132 0.78 -3.14 -3.91
C SER A 132 -0.14 -3.33 -5.12
N ASN A 133 -0.76 -2.25 -5.61
CA ASN A 133 -1.56 -2.31 -6.84
C ASN A 133 -0.69 -2.59 -8.06
N ALA A 134 0.46 -1.94 -8.19
CA ALA A 134 1.42 -2.17 -9.27
C ALA A 134 1.93 -3.62 -9.27
N LEU A 135 2.31 -4.17 -8.11
CA LEU A 135 2.76 -5.55 -7.96
C LEU A 135 1.71 -6.57 -8.38
N ARG A 136 0.42 -6.30 -8.12
CA ARG A 136 -0.68 -7.18 -8.55
C ARG A 136 -1.03 -7.07 -10.01
N ALA A 137 -0.80 -5.89 -10.61
CA ALA A 137 -1.07 -5.65 -12.02
C ALA A 137 0.05 -6.18 -12.92
N ALA A 138 1.29 -6.15 -12.42
CA ALA A 138 2.47 -6.60 -13.17
C ALA A 138 2.40 -8.09 -13.50
N ALA A 139 2.74 -8.42 -14.74
CA ALA A 139 2.94 -9.81 -15.15
C ALA A 139 4.28 -10.35 -14.59
N PRO A 140 4.47 -11.68 -14.51
CA PRO A 140 5.79 -12.26 -14.25
C PRO A 140 6.84 -11.74 -15.24
N GLY A 141 7.95 -11.20 -14.75
CA GLY A 141 8.97 -10.54 -15.59
C GLY A 141 8.66 -9.08 -15.90
N GLY A 142 7.57 -8.51 -15.37
CA GLY A 142 7.20 -7.11 -15.51
C GLY A 142 8.11 -6.16 -14.77
N ASN A 143 7.87 -4.85 -14.96
CA ASN A 143 8.66 -3.78 -14.39
C ASN A 143 7.79 -2.79 -13.63
N ILE A 144 8.28 -2.40 -12.45
CA ILE A 144 7.71 -1.30 -11.67
C ILE A 144 8.79 -0.24 -11.51
N GLN A 145 8.44 0.99 -11.82
CA GLN A 145 9.33 2.14 -11.70
C GLN A 145 8.75 3.15 -10.71
N VAL A 146 9.53 3.50 -9.71
CA VAL A 146 9.21 4.56 -8.74
C VAL A 146 10.18 5.71 -8.98
N CYS A 147 9.64 6.90 -9.31
CA CYS A 147 10.47 8.06 -9.61
C CYS A 147 10.02 9.26 -8.78
N LEU A 148 10.99 9.97 -8.19
CA LEU A 148 10.80 11.24 -7.52
C LEU A 148 11.48 12.34 -8.34
N ARG A 149 10.76 13.40 -8.65
CA ARG A 149 11.28 14.55 -9.40
C ARG A 149 10.76 15.84 -8.80
N GLN A 150 11.61 16.85 -8.75
CA GLN A 150 11.18 18.21 -8.49
C GLN A 150 11.02 18.94 -9.84
N THR A 151 9.85 19.49 -10.08
CA THR A 151 9.50 20.14 -11.34
C THR A 151 8.89 21.51 -11.04
N GLY A 152 9.67 22.57 -11.26
CA GLY A 152 9.18 23.93 -11.02
C GLY A 152 8.81 24.17 -9.55
N GLN A 153 7.50 24.32 -9.28
CA GLN A 153 6.96 24.56 -7.95
C GLN A 153 6.37 23.31 -7.28
N ASP A 154 6.46 22.16 -7.95
CA ASP A 154 5.89 20.91 -7.47
C ASP A 154 6.94 19.81 -7.33
N ILE A 155 6.64 18.88 -6.45
CA ILE A 155 7.33 17.61 -6.35
C ILE A 155 6.41 16.55 -6.94
N ARG A 156 6.93 15.69 -7.81
CA ARG A 156 6.19 14.58 -8.40
C ARG A 156 6.80 13.27 -7.98
N LEU A 157 5.97 12.42 -7.38
CA LEU A 157 6.27 11.04 -7.11
C LEU A 157 5.41 10.17 -8.03
N THR A 158 6.03 9.40 -8.90
CA THR A 158 5.34 8.48 -9.81
C THR A 158 5.64 7.04 -9.47
N ILE A 159 4.61 6.18 -9.55
CA ILE A 159 4.73 4.72 -9.50
C ILE A 159 4.11 4.20 -10.79
N GLU A 160 4.93 3.58 -11.62
CA GLU A 160 4.54 3.07 -12.94
C GLU A 160 4.68 1.56 -12.99
N ASP A 161 3.70 0.87 -13.54
CA ASP A 161 3.75 -0.55 -13.88
C ASP A 161 3.53 -0.77 -15.39
N ASP A 162 3.91 -1.93 -15.87
CA ASP A 162 3.64 -2.42 -17.23
C ASP A 162 2.56 -3.52 -17.24
N GLY A 163 1.67 -3.51 -16.25
CA GLY A 163 0.64 -4.50 -16.03
C GLY A 163 -0.57 -4.39 -16.97
N CYS A 164 -1.70 -4.94 -16.51
CA CYS A 164 -2.93 -5.03 -17.32
C CYS A 164 -3.60 -3.68 -17.65
N GLY A 165 -3.12 -2.56 -17.08
CA GLY A 165 -3.68 -1.24 -17.31
C GLY A 165 -4.94 -0.95 -16.49
N LEU A 166 -5.55 0.22 -16.78
CA LEU A 166 -6.79 0.65 -16.13
C LEU A 166 -8.00 -0.07 -16.76
N PRO A 167 -9.04 -0.38 -15.97
CA PRO A 167 -10.30 -0.87 -16.49
C PRO A 167 -10.92 0.12 -17.50
N GLU A 168 -11.52 -0.40 -18.56
CA GLU A 168 -12.19 0.45 -19.55
C GLU A 168 -13.46 1.09 -18.98
N GLY A 169 -13.73 2.33 -19.38
CA GLY A 169 -14.91 3.12 -19.06
C GLY A 169 -14.65 4.28 -18.12
N GLU A 170 -15.40 5.37 -18.33
CA GLU A 170 -15.37 6.55 -17.46
C GLU A 170 -15.95 6.23 -16.07
N GLY A 171 -15.43 6.84 -15.02
CA GLY A 171 -15.96 6.73 -13.67
C GLY A 171 -15.73 5.37 -12.98
N TRP A 172 -14.79 4.55 -13.47
CA TRP A 172 -14.50 3.24 -12.84
C TRP A 172 -14.10 3.36 -11.36
N LEU A 173 -13.48 4.46 -10.96
CA LEU A 173 -13.16 4.77 -9.56
C LEU A 173 -14.37 5.25 -8.74
N GLU A 174 -15.41 5.77 -9.40
CA GLU A 174 -16.62 6.31 -8.76
C GLU A 174 -17.73 5.26 -8.63
N ASN A 175 -17.60 4.14 -9.34
CA ASN A 175 -18.61 3.10 -9.37
C ASN A 175 -18.55 2.20 -8.13
N ARG A 176 -19.20 2.64 -7.05
CA ARG A 176 -19.24 1.94 -5.74
C ARG A 176 -19.65 0.46 -5.81
N ARG A 177 -20.38 0.02 -6.84
CA ARG A 177 -20.82 -1.38 -6.98
C ARG A 177 -19.71 -2.36 -7.31
N ARG A 178 -18.58 -1.89 -7.87
CA ARG A 178 -17.38 -2.71 -8.14
C ARG A 178 -16.43 -2.84 -6.93
N PHE A 179 -16.71 -2.13 -5.83
CA PHE A 179 -15.89 -2.10 -4.62
C PHE A 179 -15.73 -3.44 -3.90
N LEU A 180 -16.68 -4.34 -4.04
CA LEU A 180 -16.65 -5.65 -3.37
C LEU A 180 -15.56 -6.58 -3.90
N GLY A 181 -14.82 -6.18 -4.93
CA GLY A 181 -13.68 -6.92 -5.49
C GLY A 181 -12.31 -6.68 -4.81
N GLY A 182 -12.22 -5.88 -3.73
CA GLY A 182 -11.03 -5.78 -2.87
C GLY A 182 -9.87 -4.90 -3.37
N ALA A 183 -9.83 -4.47 -4.65
CA ALA A 183 -8.72 -3.68 -5.20
C ALA A 183 -8.90 -2.15 -5.10
N GLN A 184 -10.09 -1.67 -4.73
CA GLN A 184 -10.44 -0.25 -4.86
C GLN A 184 -10.46 0.51 -3.53
N ALA A 185 -10.60 -0.16 -2.40
CA ALA A 185 -10.62 0.50 -1.10
C ALA A 185 -9.29 1.19 -0.79
N GLY A 186 -8.16 0.58 -1.13
CA GLY A 186 -6.84 1.19 -0.99
C GLY A 186 -6.66 2.46 -1.82
N LEU A 187 -7.20 2.53 -3.05
CA LEU A 187 -7.15 3.75 -3.86
C LEU A 187 -8.04 4.87 -3.31
N LEU A 188 -9.18 4.52 -2.68
CA LEU A 188 -10.00 5.51 -1.98
C LEU A 188 -9.29 6.06 -0.76
N LEU A 189 -8.59 5.20 0.01
CA LEU A 189 -7.75 5.65 1.10
C LEU A 189 -6.64 6.58 0.60
N CYS A 190 -5.94 6.23 -0.48
CA CYS A 190 -4.96 7.12 -1.09
C CYS A 190 -5.56 8.49 -1.41
N ARG A 191 -6.75 8.55 -2.04
CA ARG A 191 -7.44 9.82 -2.34
C ARG A 191 -7.83 10.59 -1.09
N ARG A 192 -8.31 9.89 -0.06
CA ARG A 192 -8.65 10.49 1.24
C ARG A 192 -7.41 11.13 1.87
N TYR A 193 -6.30 10.40 1.97
CA TYR A 193 -5.05 10.91 2.52
C TYR A 193 -4.48 12.06 1.68
N CYS A 194 -4.46 11.94 0.36
CA CYS A 194 -4.01 13.02 -0.52
C CYS A 194 -4.82 14.30 -0.28
N ARG A 195 -6.15 14.21 -0.16
CA ARG A 195 -7.00 15.36 0.15
C ARG A 195 -6.65 15.99 1.50
N GLN A 196 -6.43 15.19 2.55
CA GLN A 196 -6.06 15.68 3.87
C GLN A 196 -4.66 16.33 3.88
N LEU A 197 -3.74 15.78 3.10
CA LEU A 197 -2.39 16.31 2.96
C LEU A 197 -2.30 17.53 2.02
N GLY A 198 -3.32 17.76 1.19
CA GLY A 198 -3.29 18.76 0.12
C GLY A 198 -2.39 18.31 -1.04
N TRP A 199 -2.30 16.99 -1.27
CA TRP A 199 -1.63 16.38 -2.40
C TRP A 199 -2.65 15.98 -3.46
N GLU A 200 -2.20 15.84 -4.70
CA GLU A 200 -3.04 15.38 -5.80
C GLU A 200 -2.61 13.99 -6.26
N LEU A 201 -3.59 13.11 -6.52
CA LEU A 201 -3.36 11.77 -7.06
C LEU A 201 -4.06 11.65 -8.41
N ALA A 202 -3.30 11.41 -9.46
CA ALA A 202 -3.78 11.04 -10.77
C ALA A 202 -3.40 9.60 -11.12
N LEU A 203 -4.31 8.87 -11.76
CA LEU A 203 -4.05 7.56 -12.34
C LEU A 203 -4.18 7.69 -13.86
N LEU A 204 -3.09 7.47 -14.56
CA LEU A 204 -2.98 7.67 -15.98
C LEU A 204 -2.65 6.35 -16.68
N PRO A 205 -3.22 6.09 -17.88
CA PRO A 205 -2.80 4.95 -18.67
C PRO A 205 -1.36 5.15 -19.15
N ARG A 206 -0.58 4.07 -19.13
CA ARG A 206 0.78 4.05 -19.65
C ARG A 206 0.80 3.42 -21.05
N THR A 207 1.63 3.94 -21.92
CA THR A 207 1.83 3.39 -23.26
C THR A 207 3.12 2.55 -23.27
N PRO A 208 3.14 1.32 -23.85
CA PRO A 208 2.04 0.66 -24.57
C PRO A 208 0.98 0.04 -23.66
N GLN A 209 1.29 -0.24 -22.38
CA GLN A 209 0.41 -0.90 -21.44
C GLN A 209 0.82 -0.56 -20.01
N GLY A 210 -0.12 -0.62 -19.05
CA GLY A 210 0.13 -0.40 -17.63
C GLY A 210 -0.54 0.85 -17.08
N VAL A 211 -0.15 1.22 -15.86
CA VAL A 211 -0.67 2.38 -15.13
C VAL A 211 0.50 3.24 -14.65
N ARG A 212 0.29 4.56 -14.68
CA ARG A 212 1.09 5.55 -13.97
C ARG A 212 0.23 6.16 -12.89
N ALA A 213 0.57 5.89 -11.64
CA ALA A 213 0.07 6.63 -10.49
C ALA A 213 1.01 7.83 -10.25
N GLU A 214 0.47 9.04 -10.35
CA GLU A 214 1.22 10.29 -10.18
C GLU A 214 0.70 11.05 -8.97
N LEU A 215 1.58 11.28 -8.01
CA LEU A 215 1.35 12.14 -6.86
C LEU A 215 2.03 13.48 -7.11
N THR A 216 1.25 14.56 -7.07
CA THR A 216 1.75 15.93 -7.13
C THR A 216 1.66 16.55 -5.75
N LEU A 217 2.80 16.99 -5.25
CA LEU A 217 2.95 17.57 -3.92
C LEU A 217 3.44 19.02 -4.08
N PRO A 218 2.80 20.00 -3.41
CA PRO A 218 3.27 21.37 -3.47
C PRO A 218 4.62 21.51 -2.78
N LEU A 219 5.52 22.31 -3.37
CA LEU A 219 6.75 22.69 -2.69
C LEU A 219 6.44 23.44 -1.39
N PRO A 220 7.23 23.21 -0.33
CA PRO A 220 7.05 23.88 0.94
C PRO A 220 7.17 25.40 0.79
N THR A 221 6.10 26.13 1.04
CA THR A 221 6.09 27.60 1.06
C THR A 221 6.60 28.16 2.39
N ARG A 222 6.62 27.33 3.45
CA ARG A 222 7.15 27.68 4.77
C ARG A 222 8.46 26.93 5.00
N PRO A 223 9.49 27.60 5.53
CA PRO A 223 10.73 26.92 5.86
C PRO A 223 10.51 25.86 6.95
N PHE A 224 11.27 24.80 6.87
CA PHE A 224 11.31 23.79 7.92
C PHE A 224 12.12 24.33 9.11
N PRO A 225 11.79 23.93 10.36
CA PRO A 225 12.61 24.23 11.53
C PRO A 225 14.05 23.73 11.30
N ILE A 226 15.03 24.55 11.69
CA ILE A 226 16.45 24.26 11.49
C ILE A 226 16.82 22.93 12.19
N GLU A 227 16.29 22.72 13.39
CA GLU A 227 16.48 21.49 14.18
C GLU A 227 16.06 20.24 13.39
N THR A 228 14.90 20.29 12.75
CA THR A 228 14.39 19.19 11.92
C THR A 228 15.32 18.90 10.73
N THR A 229 15.82 19.94 10.07
CA THR A 229 16.72 19.78 8.93
C THR A 229 18.05 19.15 9.33
N VAL A 230 18.56 19.48 10.51
CA VAL A 230 19.79 18.90 11.08
C VAL A 230 19.57 17.45 11.49
N GLU A 231 18.45 17.12 12.13
CA GLU A 231 18.10 15.75 12.52
C GLU A 231 18.01 14.81 11.30
N PHE A 232 17.36 15.26 10.22
CA PHE A 232 17.27 14.48 8.99
C PHE A 232 18.61 14.32 8.29
N ARG A 233 19.50 15.31 8.34
CA ARG A 233 20.86 15.21 7.77
C ARG A 233 21.78 14.31 8.58
N SER A 234 21.59 14.24 9.89
CA SER A 234 22.43 13.43 10.80
C SER A 234 22.02 11.96 10.84
N GLN A 235 20.81 11.62 10.35
CA GLN A 235 20.38 10.23 10.29
C GLN A 235 20.90 9.58 9.00
N PRO A 236 21.48 8.36 9.05
CA PRO A 236 21.96 7.68 7.87
C PRO A 236 20.84 7.55 6.83
N SER A 237 21.19 7.76 5.57
CA SER A 237 20.25 7.70 4.42
C SER A 237 19.66 6.31 4.21
N HIS A 238 20.31 5.28 4.76
CA HIS A 238 19.80 3.92 4.81
C HIS A 238 19.31 3.62 6.23
N PRO A 239 18.08 3.07 6.40
CA PRO A 239 17.67 2.51 7.67
C PRO A 239 18.67 1.42 8.07
N ASP A 240 19.03 1.34 9.35
CA ASP A 240 19.85 0.25 9.88
C ASP A 240 19.27 -1.07 9.36
N GLU A 241 20.12 -1.95 8.82
CA GLU A 241 19.74 -3.23 8.19
C GLU A 241 18.85 -4.11 9.10
N HIS A 242 18.74 -3.78 10.37
CA HIS A 242 17.97 -4.51 11.37
C HIS A 242 16.66 -3.85 11.79
N SER A 243 16.34 -2.63 11.33
CA SER A 243 15.09 -1.94 11.64
C SER A 243 14.10 -2.03 10.49
N THR A 244 13.27 -3.06 10.49
CA THR A 244 12.17 -3.19 9.52
C THR A 244 11.09 -2.15 9.84
N THR A 245 10.79 -1.26 8.88
CA THR A 245 9.72 -0.27 9.02
C THR A 245 8.34 -0.91 8.84
N ALA A 246 7.28 -0.22 9.28
CA ALA A 246 5.90 -0.67 9.11
C ALA A 246 5.59 -0.90 7.61
N LEU A 247 6.03 0.01 6.75
CA LEU A 247 5.88 -0.10 5.29
C LEU A 247 6.54 -1.37 4.74
N GLN A 248 7.80 -1.65 5.13
CA GLN A 248 8.52 -2.84 4.69
C GLN A 248 7.85 -4.13 5.17
N HIS A 249 7.36 -4.14 6.42
CA HIS A 249 6.64 -5.29 6.96
C HIS A 249 5.35 -5.57 6.19
N GLN A 250 4.57 -4.54 5.89
CA GLN A 250 3.34 -4.68 5.10
C GLN A 250 3.62 -5.18 3.68
N LEU A 251 4.65 -4.63 3.01
CA LEU A 251 5.03 -5.05 1.66
C LEU A 251 5.56 -6.50 1.63
N ARG A 252 6.36 -6.92 2.61
CA ARG A 252 6.79 -8.33 2.71
C ARG A 252 5.63 -9.29 2.85
N ARG A 253 4.64 -8.94 3.67
CA ARG A 253 3.42 -9.73 3.81
C ARG A 253 2.65 -9.82 2.48
N GLU A 254 2.53 -8.73 1.76
CA GLU A 254 1.88 -8.68 0.45
C GLU A 254 2.63 -9.55 -0.58
N LEU A 255 3.95 -9.44 -0.64
CA LEU A 255 4.80 -10.25 -1.52
C LEU A 255 4.65 -11.75 -1.24
N TYR A 256 4.67 -12.14 0.03
CA TYR A 256 4.46 -13.53 0.41
C TYR A 256 3.13 -14.09 -0.11
N LEU A 257 2.07 -13.30 -0.09
CA LEU A 257 0.76 -13.70 -0.61
C LEU A 257 0.72 -13.76 -2.15
N LEU A 258 1.47 -12.88 -2.84
CA LEU A 258 1.53 -12.85 -4.30
C LEU A 258 2.35 -14.01 -4.87
N THR A 259 3.47 -14.40 -4.25
CA THR A 259 4.33 -15.48 -4.72
C THR A 259 3.65 -16.82 -4.74
N ARG A 260 2.80 -17.11 -3.76
CA ARG A 260 2.04 -18.34 -3.71
C ARG A 260 0.99 -18.42 -4.81
N ARG A 261 0.48 -17.29 -5.29
CA ARG A 261 -0.46 -17.23 -6.42
C ARG A 261 0.16 -17.65 -7.75
N HIS A 262 1.46 -17.37 -7.95
CA HIS A 262 2.16 -17.71 -9.20
C HIS A 262 2.72 -19.13 -9.20
N ALA A 263 2.90 -19.76 -8.05
CA ALA A 263 3.36 -21.15 -7.95
C ALA A 263 2.25 -22.19 -8.21
N GLY A 264 0.98 -21.77 -8.21
CA GLY A 264 -0.19 -22.62 -8.42
C GLY A 264 -0.78 -22.60 -9.85
N ASN A 265 -0.21 -21.82 -10.76
CA ASN A 265 -0.51 -21.82 -12.19
C ASN A 265 0.68 -22.41 -12.97
#